data_bab471f229623f2f347429ab9ff54852
#
_entry.id   bab471f229623f2f347429ab9ff54852
#
_cell.length_a   1.000
_cell.length_b   1.000
_cell.length_c   1.000
_cell.angle_alpha   90.00
_cell.angle_beta   90.00
_cell.angle_gamma   90.00
#
_symmetry.space_group_name_H-M   'P 1'
#
loop_
_entity.id
_entity.type
_entity.pdbx_description
1 polymer ?
#
loop_
_entity_poly.entity_id
_entity_poly.type
_entity_poly.pdbx_seq_one_letter_code
_entity_poly.pdbx_strand_id
1 'polypeptide(L)'
;MNLKQLYGSTEACVFITMQRNGEVRPDTSGKAAPDVELKIADSGEVMFRGPGTFQGYYKNEEATRETKTEDGWVHTGDAGFLDDDNDLHIIDRANDVGKLTNDDMFAPNFIENKLKFFPQIREAVTFGDGRDYVASFINIDLESVANWAERKNLAYSGYTDLAGQESVAELIRECVEKVNADLAEDENLKSSQIKRFLILHKELDADDGELTRTRKVRRNVITERYGDLINALYSDASHCEVEAQMTFEDGRSGTIRADIQIHDAKVIDTSQAVAAE
;
A
#
# COMPACT_ATOMS: atom_id res chain seq x y z
N MET A 1 14.63 26.31 2.19
CA MET A 1 13.18 26.28 1.92
C MET A 1 12.53 25.51 3.05
N ASN A 2 11.45 26.03 3.66
CA ASN A 2 10.78 25.35 4.78
C ASN A 2 9.54 24.62 4.21
N LEU A 3 9.73 23.38 3.78
CA LEU A 3 8.66 22.54 3.26
C LEU A 3 7.96 21.85 4.43
N LYS A 4 6.63 21.91 4.49
CA LYS A 4 5.83 21.32 5.55
C LYS A 4 4.75 20.44 4.96
N GLN A 5 4.36 19.43 5.70
CA GLN A 5 3.16 18.64 5.43
C GLN A 5 1.97 19.23 6.21
N LEU A 6 0.81 19.04 5.64
CA LEU A 6 -0.48 19.29 6.28
C LEU A 6 -1.44 18.18 5.85
N TYR A 7 -2.42 17.92 6.71
CA TYR A 7 -3.52 17.03 6.40
C TYR A 7 -4.83 17.75 6.59
N GLY A 8 -5.79 17.50 5.70
CA GLY A 8 -7.09 18.10 5.76
C GLY A 8 -8.03 17.65 4.65
N SER A 9 -9.26 18.10 4.75
CA SER A 9 -10.34 17.79 3.81
C SER A 9 -11.23 19.00 3.54
N THR A 10 -12.13 18.88 2.59
CA THR A 10 -13.14 19.90 2.29
C THR A 10 -14.06 20.13 3.50
N GLU A 11 -14.39 19.09 4.24
CA GLU A 11 -15.24 19.10 5.43
C GLU A 11 -14.60 19.83 6.61
N ALA A 12 -13.28 20.02 6.59
CA ALA A 12 -12.48 20.76 7.58
C ALA A 12 -12.13 22.18 7.13
N CYS A 13 -12.64 22.67 5.98
CA CYS A 13 -12.13 23.88 5.33
C CYS A 13 -10.60 23.87 5.21
N VAL A 14 -10.04 22.74 4.81
CA VAL A 14 -8.64 22.37 4.56
C VAL A 14 -7.89 21.85 5.80
N PHE A 15 -7.89 22.56 6.94
CA PHE A 15 -6.90 22.31 7.99
C PHE A 15 -7.42 21.38 9.11
N ILE A 16 -6.87 20.16 9.17
CA ILE A 16 -7.05 19.27 10.32
C ILE A 16 -5.74 19.23 11.11
N THR A 17 -4.60 18.96 10.47
CA THR A 17 -3.26 19.02 11.09
C THR A 17 -2.29 19.83 10.24
N MET A 18 -1.21 20.29 10.87
CA MET A 18 -0.10 20.95 10.20
C MET A 18 1.20 20.82 10.99
N GLN A 19 2.30 20.68 10.28
CA GLN A 19 3.63 20.71 10.89
C GLN A 19 4.04 22.15 11.27
N ARG A 20 4.66 22.29 12.44
CA ARG A 20 5.16 23.56 12.93
C ARG A 20 6.54 23.87 12.41
N ASN A 21 6.96 25.14 12.52
CA ASN A 21 8.33 25.54 12.18
C ASN A 21 9.32 24.85 13.12
N GLY A 22 10.30 24.15 12.56
CA GLY A 22 11.31 23.42 13.31
C GLY A 22 10.91 22.02 13.76
N GLU A 23 9.64 21.61 13.53
CA GLU A 23 9.09 20.29 13.86
C GLU A 23 8.68 19.52 12.59
N VAL A 24 9.46 19.67 11.51
CA VAL A 24 9.15 19.03 10.22
C VAL A 24 9.72 17.62 10.21
N ARG A 25 8.86 16.63 10.07
CA ARG A 25 9.18 15.20 9.93
C ARG A 25 8.53 14.64 8.66
N PRO A 26 9.21 13.78 7.89
CA PRO A 26 8.68 13.28 6.61
C PRO A 26 7.54 12.27 6.77
N ASP A 27 7.44 11.64 7.91
CA ASP A 27 6.55 10.52 8.24
C ASP A 27 5.22 10.96 8.87
N THR A 28 5.07 12.23 9.27
CA THR A 28 3.85 12.74 9.91
C THR A 28 3.21 13.89 9.15
N SER A 29 1.93 14.11 9.38
CA SER A 29 1.20 15.30 8.92
C SER A 29 1.14 16.43 9.96
N GLY A 30 1.80 16.24 11.12
CA GLY A 30 1.89 17.21 12.19
C GLY A 30 0.75 17.14 13.20
N LYS A 31 0.71 18.13 14.08
CA LYS A 31 -0.26 18.23 15.19
C LYS A 31 -1.55 18.88 14.74
N ALA A 32 -2.60 18.70 15.55
CA ALA A 32 -3.87 19.36 15.34
C ALA A 32 -3.68 20.86 15.09
N ALA A 33 -4.39 21.39 14.10
CA ALA A 33 -4.46 22.82 13.85
C ALA A 33 -5.08 23.57 15.06
N PRO A 34 -4.87 24.88 15.21
CA PRO A 34 -5.46 25.63 16.31
C PRO A 34 -6.97 25.42 16.40
N ASP A 35 -7.45 25.17 17.61
CA ASP A 35 -8.85 24.92 17.95
C ASP A 35 -9.48 23.68 17.28
N VAL A 36 -8.68 22.80 16.70
CA VAL A 36 -9.11 21.50 16.18
C VAL A 36 -8.82 20.41 17.21
N GLU A 37 -9.85 19.63 17.50
CA GLU A 37 -9.76 18.41 18.29
C GLU A 37 -9.59 17.22 17.37
N LEU A 38 -8.69 16.31 17.72
CA LEU A 38 -8.45 15.04 17.00
C LEU A 38 -8.74 13.87 17.93
N LYS A 39 -9.26 12.80 17.37
CA LYS A 39 -9.27 11.48 17.99
C LYS A 39 -9.12 10.38 16.95
N ILE A 40 -8.64 9.23 17.40
CA ILE A 40 -8.67 7.98 16.65
C ILE A 40 -9.83 7.16 17.20
N ALA A 41 -10.76 6.76 16.35
CA ALA A 41 -11.85 5.87 16.72
C ALA A 41 -11.34 4.45 16.99
N ASP A 42 -12.14 3.61 17.64
CA ASP A 42 -11.80 2.19 17.90
C ASP A 42 -11.56 1.39 16.60
N SER A 43 -12.11 1.86 15.48
CA SER A 43 -11.86 1.33 14.14
C SER A 43 -10.50 1.72 13.55
N GLY A 44 -9.74 2.61 14.20
CA GLY A 44 -8.52 3.21 13.67
C GLY A 44 -8.77 4.43 12.79
N GLU A 45 -10.03 4.84 12.58
CA GLU A 45 -10.37 5.99 11.76
C GLU A 45 -10.04 7.31 12.47
N VAL A 46 -9.43 8.22 11.73
CA VAL A 46 -9.16 9.59 12.18
C VAL A 46 -10.47 10.40 12.16
N MET A 47 -10.78 11.02 13.28
CA MET A 47 -11.91 11.93 13.41
C MET A 47 -11.45 13.29 13.90
N PHE A 48 -12.11 14.35 13.43
CA PHE A 48 -11.82 15.70 13.89
C PHE A 48 -13.08 16.46 14.26
N ARG A 49 -12.91 17.50 15.06
CA ARG A 49 -13.93 18.49 15.38
C ARG A 49 -13.26 19.86 15.55
N GLY A 50 -13.87 20.92 15.02
CA GLY A 50 -13.29 22.25 15.14
C GLY A 50 -14.09 23.33 14.44
N PRO A 51 -13.63 24.59 14.50
CA PRO A 51 -14.37 25.74 13.94
C PRO A 51 -14.50 25.70 12.42
N GLY A 52 -13.61 24.96 11.72
CA GLY A 52 -13.65 24.74 10.28
C GLY A 52 -14.60 23.64 9.82
N THR A 53 -15.28 22.97 10.75
CA THR A 53 -16.18 21.85 10.40
C THR A 53 -17.33 22.35 9.52
N PHE A 54 -17.55 21.67 8.39
CA PHE A 54 -18.61 21.99 7.44
C PHE A 54 -20.01 21.88 8.08
N GLN A 55 -20.99 22.56 7.50
CA GLN A 55 -22.38 22.45 7.95
C GLN A 55 -23.02 21.14 7.52
N GLY A 56 -22.73 20.69 6.29
CA GLY A 56 -23.23 19.47 5.70
C GLY A 56 -23.15 19.51 4.17
N TYR A 57 -23.47 18.40 3.53
CA TYR A 57 -23.54 18.29 2.08
C TYR A 57 -24.85 18.88 1.55
N TYR A 58 -24.75 19.70 0.51
CA TYR A 58 -25.91 20.37 -0.08
C TYR A 58 -26.93 19.36 -0.62
N LYS A 59 -28.17 19.43 -0.11
CA LYS A 59 -29.28 18.52 -0.46
C LYS A 59 -28.98 17.02 -0.30
N ASN A 60 -28.06 16.68 0.60
CA ASN A 60 -27.71 15.29 0.91
C ASN A 60 -27.56 15.12 2.44
N GLU A 61 -28.71 15.05 3.11
CA GLU A 61 -28.75 14.89 4.57
C GLU A 61 -28.26 13.51 5.04
N GLU A 62 -28.44 12.49 4.21
CA GLU A 62 -27.99 11.12 4.52
C GLU A 62 -26.48 11.08 4.61
N ALA A 63 -25.77 11.49 3.56
CA ALA A 63 -24.31 11.58 3.57
C ALA A 63 -23.79 12.52 4.68
N THR A 64 -24.54 13.57 5.01
CA THR A 64 -24.16 14.47 6.12
C THR A 64 -24.20 13.75 7.47
N ARG A 65 -25.24 12.93 7.72
CA ARG A 65 -25.37 12.14 8.95
C ARG A 65 -24.38 10.99 9.04
N GLU A 66 -24.00 10.42 7.93
CA GLU A 66 -22.96 9.38 7.87
C GLU A 66 -21.56 9.97 8.16
N THR A 67 -21.32 11.20 7.70
CA THR A 67 -20.00 11.85 7.83
C THR A 67 -19.83 12.62 9.14
N LYS A 68 -20.91 13.18 9.68
CA LYS A 68 -20.85 14.05 10.86
C LYS A 68 -21.79 13.57 11.96
N THR A 69 -21.24 13.33 13.14
CA THR A 69 -22.01 12.95 14.33
C THR A 69 -22.77 14.14 14.91
N GLU A 70 -23.78 13.86 15.75
CA GLU A 70 -24.61 14.90 16.41
C GLU A 70 -23.80 15.82 17.33
N ASP A 71 -22.72 15.30 17.96
CA ASP A 71 -21.81 16.06 18.81
C ASP A 71 -20.67 16.75 18.04
N GLY A 72 -20.76 16.74 16.70
CA GLY A 72 -19.93 17.53 15.79
C GLY A 72 -18.61 16.91 15.36
N TRP A 73 -18.35 15.64 15.68
CA TRP A 73 -17.21 14.92 15.11
C TRP A 73 -17.45 14.57 13.66
N VAL A 74 -16.39 14.66 12.87
CA VAL A 74 -16.41 14.34 11.43
C VAL A 74 -15.52 13.12 11.18
N HIS A 75 -16.09 12.13 10.53
CA HIS A 75 -15.41 10.97 9.98
C HIS A 75 -14.61 11.39 8.75
N THR A 76 -13.30 11.17 8.73
CA THR A 76 -12.45 11.55 7.60
C THR A 76 -12.44 10.50 6.50
N GLY A 77 -12.78 9.25 6.83
CA GLY A 77 -12.61 8.10 5.99
C GLY A 77 -11.14 7.66 5.85
N ASP A 78 -10.23 8.24 6.64
CA ASP A 78 -8.80 7.88 6.66
C ASP A 78 -8.46 7.21 7.99
N ALA A 79 -7.63 6.17 7.94
CA ALA A 79 -7.07 5.52 9.11
C ALA A 79 -5.71 6.13 9.47
N GLY A 80 -5.42 6.18 10.77
CA GLY A 80 -4.18 6.74 11.27
C GLY A 80 -4.00 6.52 12.77
N PHE A 81 -2.89 7.00 13.30
CA PHE A 81 -2.60 7.01 14.72
C PHE A 81 -1.90 8.30 15.13
N LEU A 82 -1.89 8.59 16.43
CA LEU A 82 -1.12 9.66 17.02
C LEU A 82 0.11 9.05 17.69
N ASP A 83 1.28 9.61 17.43
CA ASP A 83 2.50 9.22 18.13
C ASP A 83 2.59 9.87 19.53
N ASP A 84 3.66 9.56 20.27
CA ASP A 84 3.90 10.09 21.62
C ASP A 84 4.00 11.63 21.68
N ASP A 85 4.35 12.27 20.58
CA ASP A 85 4.40 13.72 20.43
C ASP A 85 3.04 14.32 20.01
N ASN A 86 2.01 13.49 19.80
CA ASN A 86 0.70 13.82 19.23
C ASN A 86 0.78 14.34 17.78
N ASP A 87 1.75 13.89 17.02
CA ASP A 87 1.77 14.07 15.57
C ASP A 87 0.93 12.99 14.90
N LEU A 88 0.12 13.38 13.91
CA LEU A 88 -0.76 12.47 13.19
C LEU A 88 -0.02 11.76 12.06
N HIS A 89 -0.08 10.44 12.08
CA HIS A 89 0.34 9.55 11.00
C HIS A 89 -0.89 9.04 10.27
N ILE A 90 -1.04 9.39 8.99
CA ILE A 90 -2.07 8.81 8.12
C ILE A 90 -1.48 7.57 7.47
N ILE A 91 -2.20 6.45 7.58
CA ILE A 91 -1.73 5.14 7.11
C ILE A 91 -2.39 4.81 5.76
N ASP A 92 -3.74 4.91 5.72
CA ASP A 92 -4.53 4.48 4.56
C ASP A 92 -5.94 5.06 4.61
N ARG A 93 -6.80 4.70 3.65
CA ARG A 93 -8.25 4.86 3.78
C ARG A 93 -8.80 3.88 4.81
N ALA A 94 -9.69 4.32 5.68
CA ALA A 94 -10.25 3.47 6.74
C ALA A 94 -10.94 2.20 6.20
N ASN A 95 -11.58 2.30 5.03
CA ASN A 95 -12.22 1.17 4.36
C ASN A 95 -11.23 0.23 3.66
N ASP A 96 -9.99 0.65 3.45
CA ASP A 96 -8.95 -0.17 2.79
C ASP A 96 -8.04 -0.87 3.82
N VAL A 97 -8.08 -0.42 5.09
CA VAL A 97 -7.38 -1.08 6.19
C VAL A 97 -8.12 -2.36 6.57
N GLY A 98 -7.41 -3.47 6.49
CA GLY A 98 -7.87 -4.78 6.93
C GLY A 98 -7.18 -5.23 8.21
N LYS A 99 -7.36 -6.50 8.57
CA LYS A 99 -6.71 -7.15 9.70
C LYS A 99 -6.15 -8.51 9.30
N LEU A 100 -4.99 -8.83 9.82
CA LEU A 100 -4.48 -10.19 9.78
C LEU A 100 -5.31 -11.10 10.72
N THR A 101 -5.12 -12.42 10.63
CA THR A 101 -5.84 -13.38 11.48
C THR A 101 -5.55 -13.23 12.98
N ASN A 102 -4.46 -12.58 13.34
CA ASN A 102 -4.07 -12.24 14.72
C ASN A 102 -4.62 -10.89 15.20
N ASP A 103 -5.56 -10.28 14.45
CA ASP A 103 -6.14 -8.96 14.67
C ASP A 103 -5.18 -7.76 14.46
N ASP A 104 -3.94 -7.99 14.05
CA ASP A 104 -3.01 -6.92 13.73
C ASP A 104 -3.44 -6.16 12.47
N MET A 105 -3.16 -4.87 12.45
CA MET A 105 -3.51 -3.97 11.36
C MET A 105 -2.79 -4.35 10.07
N PHE A 106 -3.52 -4.29 8.95
CA PHE A 106 -3.00 -4.44 7.60
C PHE A 106 -3.40 -3.21 6.76
N ALA A 107 -2.43 -2.41 6.38
CA ALA A 107 -2.61 -1.18 5.60
C ALA A 107 -1.99 -1.33 4.20
N PRO A 108 -2.73 -1.84 3.21
CA PRO A 108 -2.18 -2.20 1.92
C PRO A 108 -1.55 -1.03 1.16
N ASN A 109 -2.24 0.12 1.05
CA ASN A 109 -1.72 1.25 0.28
C ASN A 109 -0.45 1.84 0.91
N PHE A 110 -0.32 1.80 2.25
CA PHE A 110 0.89 2.24 2.94
C PHE A 110 2.11 1.39 2.52
N ILE A 111 1.96 0.07 2.54
CA ILE A 111 3.01 -0.88 2.15
C ILE A 111 3.36 -0.71 0.67
N GLU A 112 2.34 -0.64 -0.20
CA GLU A 112 2.49 -0.47 -1.63
C GLU A 112 3.18 0.85 -1.99
N ASN A 113 2.85 1.93 -1.30
CA ASN A 113 3.52 3.22 -1.48
C ASN A 113 4.99 3.13 -1.08
N LYS A 114 5.35 2.48 0.04
CA LYS A 114 6.75 2.24 0.41
C LYS A 114 7.50 1.43 -0.67
N LEU A 115 6.90 0.39 -1.22
CA LEU A 115 7.48 -0.37 -2.33
C LEU A 115 7.72 0.49 -3.57
N LYS A 116 6.77 1.35 -3.92
CA LYS A 116 6.86 2.24 -5.10
C LYS A 116 7.87 3.39 -4.96
N PHE A 117 8.47 3.60 -3.78
CA PHE A 117 9.63 4.49 -3.65
C PHE A 117 10.90 3.92 -4.29
N PHE A 118 10.97 2.61 -4.51
CA PHE A 118 12.09 2.01 -5.22
C PHE A 118 11.89 2.14 -6.74
N PRO A 119 12.86 2.71 -7.47
CA PRO A 119 12.72 2.93 -8.91
C PRO A 119 12.56 1.64 -9.72
N GLN A 120 12.88 0.49 -9.15
CA GLN A 120 12.71 -0.82 -9.77
C GLN A 120 11.27 -1.34 -9.73
N ILE A 121 10.42 -0.74 -8.89
CA ILE A 121 9.03 -1.19 -8.69
C ILE A 121 8.08 -0.16 -9.29
N ARG A 122 7.34 -0.60 -10.30
CA ARG A 122 6.33 0.21 -11.01
C ARG A 122 5.02 0.26 -10.25
N GLU A 123 4.56 -0.91 -9.81
CA GLU A 123 3.32 -1.08 -9.06
C GLU A 123 3.44 -2.28 -8.10
N ALA A 124 2.70 -2.23 -7.02
CA ALA A 124 2.59 -3.32 -6.06
C ALA A 124 1.13 -3.48 -5.64
N VAL A 125 0.73 -4.73 -5.36
CA VAL A 125 -0.59 -5.05 -4.81
C VAL A 125 -0.39 -6.00 -3.66
N THR A 126 -0.71 -5.56 -2.45
CA THR A 126 -0.53 -6.36 -1.24
C THR A 126 -1.84 -6.99 -0.77
N PHE A 127 -1.73 -8.18 -0.22
CA PHE A 127 -2.81 -9.00 0.31
C PHE A 127 -2.47 -9.37 1.75
N GLY A 128 -3.47 -9.40 2.63
CA GLY A 128 -3.26 -9.69 4.06
C GLY A 128 -4.55 -9.78 4.85
N ASP A 129 -5.62 -9.13 4.39
CA ASP A 129 -6.89 -9.12 5.11
C ASP A 129 -7.44 -10.53 5.32
N GLY A 130 -7.66 -10.91 6.60
CA GLY A 130 -8.07 -12.26 6.99
C GLY A 130 -7.03 -13.35 6.72
N ARG A 131 -5.75 -13.01 6.53
CA ARG A 131 -4.65 -13.96 6.26
C ARG A 131 -3.62 -13.95 7.40
N ASP A 132 -2.81 -15.01 7.47
CA ASP A 132 -1.80 -15.18 8.54
C ASP A 132 -0.57 -14.28 8.36
N TYR A 133 -0.37 -13.72 7.16
CA TYR A 133 0.74 -12.85 6.81
C TYR A 133 0.44 -12.01 5.57
N VAL A 134 1.27 -11.01 5.33
CA VAL A 134 1.18 -10.18 4.12
C VAL A 134 1.96 -10.83 2.98
N ALA A 135 1.34 -10.85 1.80
CA ALA A 135 1.96 -11.23 0.54
C ALA A 135 1.76 -10.13 -0.51
N SER A 136 2.60 -10.12 -1.55
CA SER A 136 2.57 -9.06 -2.56
C SER A 136 2.74 -9.55 -3.98
N PHE A 137 1.98 -8.97 -4.90
CA PHE A 137 2.31 -8.93 -6.33
C PHE A 137 3.17 -7.71 -6.60
N ILE A 138 4.20 -7.87 -7.41
CA ILE A 138 5.09 -6.79 -7.84
C ILE A 138 5.08 -6.68 -9.36
N ASN A 139 4.90 -5.47 -9.87
CA ASN A 139 5.28 -5.13 -11.23
C ASN A 139 6.61 -4.39 -11.21
N ILE A 140 7.57 -4.86 -11.97
CA ILE A 140 8.85 -4.16 -12.15
C ILE A 140 8.67 -2.94 -13.05
N ASP A 141 9.46 -1.89 -12.81
CA ASP A 141 9.62 -0.81 -13.77
C ASP A 141 10.59 -1.26 -14.87
N LEU A 142 10.05 -1.50 -16.06
CA LEU A 142 10.82 -2.07 -17.17
C LEU A 142 12.06 -1.25 -17.50
N GLU A 143 11.96 0.08 -17.54
CA GLU A 143 13.08 0.95 -17.89
C GLU A 143 14.20 0.88 -16.84
N SER A 144 13.86 0.98 -15.58
CA SER A 144 14.83 0.96 -14.46
C SER A 144 15.51 -0.40 -14.34
N VAL A 145 14.73 -1.49 -14.44
CA VAL A 145 15.27 -2.87 -14.32
C VAL A 145 16.06 -3.23 -15.57
N ALA A 146 15.65 -2.83 -16.78
CA ALA A 146 16.40 -3.01 -18.00
C ALA A 146 17.78 -2.32 -17.94
N ASN A 147 17.81 -1.06 -17.52
CA ASN A 147 19.05 -0.31 -17.31
C ASN A 147 19.98 -0.98 -16.26
N TRP A 148 19.41 -1.60 -15.24
CA TRP A 148 20.16 -2.37 -14.25
C TRP A 148 20.69 -3.68 -14.87
N ALA A 149 19.86 -4.41 -15.62
CA ALA A 149 20.23 -5.66 -16.30
C ALA A 149 21.36 -5.46 -17.30
N GLU A 150 21.31 -4.39 -18.09
CA GLU A 150 22.39 -4.03 -19.03
C GLU A 150 23.72 -3.80 -18.32
N ARG A 151 23.73 -3.10 -17.17
CA ARG A 151 24.94 -2.92 -16.36
C ARG A 151 25.50 -4.22 -15.80
N LYS A 152 24.64 -5.24 -15.64
CA LYS A 152 25.02 -6.59 -15.19
C LYS A 152 25.33 -7.55 -16.35
N ASN A 153 25.22 -7.09 -17.59
CA ASN A 153 25.33 -7.91 -18.81
C ASN A 153 24.34 -9.08 -18.85
N LEU A 154 23.13 -8.87 -18.32
CA LEU A 154 22.04 -9.84 -18.38
C LEU A 154 21.31 -9.68 -19.71
N ALA A 155 21.17 -10.78 -20.45
CA ALA A 155 20.38 -10.81 -21.69
C ALA A 155 18.90 -11.02 -21.34
N TYR A 156 18.01 -10.32 -22.01
CA TYR A 156 16.57 -10.48 -21.91
C TYR A 156 15.88 -10.13 -23.22
N SER A 157 14.68 -10.68 -23.45
CA SER A 157 13.91 -10.47 -24.68
C SER A 157 12.69 -9.53 -24.49
N GLY A 158 12.35 -9.16 -23.25
CA GLY A 158 11.24 -8.30 -22.92
C GLY A 158 10.83 -8.40 -21.46
N TYR A 159 9.69 -7.80 -21.12
CA TYR A 159 9.20 -7.71 -19.74
C TYR A 159 9.07 -9.09 -19.07
N THR A 160 8.36 -10.02 -19.71
CA THR A 160 8.09 -11.36 -19.14
C THR A 160 9.36 -12.15 -18.85
N ASP A 161 10.33 -12.08 -19.76
CA ASP A 161 11.62 -12.76 -19.59
C ASP A 161 12.42 -12.09 -18.45
N LEU A 162 12.45 -10.77 -18.42
CA LEU A 162 13.16 -10.02 -17.38
C LEU A 162 12.53 -10.26 -16.00
N ALA A 163 11.21 -10.26 -15.91
CA ALA A 163 10.46 -10.52 -14.68
C ALA A 163 10.65 -11.96 -14.14
N GLY A 164 10.95 -12.91 -15.03
CA GLY A 164 11.20 -14.32 -14.66
C GLY A 164 12.63 -14.62 -14.25
N GLN A 165 13.57 -13.65 -14.33
CA GLN A 165 14.97 -13.90 -13.99
C GLN A 165 15.23 -13.89 -12.48
N GLU A 166 15.93 -14.90 -11.96
CA GLU A 166 16.27 -15.00 -10.52
C GLU A 166 17.06 -13.79 -10.02
N SER A 167 17.95 -13.23 -10.85
CA SER A 167 18.70 -12.02 -10.50
C SER A 167 17.83 -10.78 -10.33
N VAL A 168 16.70 -10.71 -11.05
CA VAL A 168 15.70 -9.67 -10.87
C VAL A 168 14.86 -9.92 -9.61
N ALA A 169 14.53 -11.19 -9.36
CA ALA A 169 13.85 -11.57 -8.12
C ALA A 169 14.68 -11.20 -6.87
N GLU A 170 16.01 -11.41 -6.91
CA GLU A 170 16.92 -10.98 -5.84
C GLU A 170 16.93 -9.45 -5.67
N LEU A 171 16.98 -8.69 -6.78
CA LEU A 171 16.90 -7.22 -6.74
C LEU A 171 15.61 -6.73 -6.10
N ILE A 172 14.47 -7.35 -6.42
CA ILE A 172 13.18 -7.01 -5.85
C ILE A 172 13.09 -7.47 -4.38
N ARG A 173 13.64 -8.64 -4.04
CA ARG A 173 13.72 -9.11 -2.64
C ARG A 173 14.45 -8.11 -1.75
N GLU A 174 15.56 -7.54 -2.21
CA GLU A 174 16.26 -6.47 -1.46
C GLU A 174 15.37 -5.25 -1.20
N CYS A 175 14.51 -4.88 -2.17
CA CYS A 175 13.55 -3.78 -1.98
C CYS A 175 12.48 -4.14 -0.95
N VAL A 176 11.90 -5.34 -1.06
CA VAL A 176 10.88 -5.84 -0.11
C VAL A 176 11.43 -5.93 1.31
N GLU A 177 12.65 -6.46 1.48
CA GLU A 177 13.27 -6.61 2.80
C GLU A 177 13.62 -5.25 3.44
N LYS A 178 13.93 -4.22 2.65
CA LYS A 178 14.08 -2.86 3.16
C LYS A 178 12.76 -2.28 3.65
N VAL A 179 11.66 -2.54 2.93
CA VAL A 179 10.32 -2.15 3.40
C VAL A 179 9.97 -2.90 4.69
N ASN A 180 10.28 -4.20 4.76
CA ASN A 180 10.07 -4.98 5.98
C ASN A 180 10.85 -4.42 7.18
N ALA A 181 12.09 -3.95 6.95
CA ALA A 181 12.88 -3.31 8.00
C ALA A 181 12.22 -2.03 8.53
N ASP A 182 11.72 -1.18 7.62
CA ASP A 182 10.99 0.04 8.01
C ASP A 182 9.68 -0.29 8.76
N LEU A 183 8.95 -1.34 8.31
CA LEU A 183 7.71 -1.75 8.98
C LEU A 183 7.96 -2.33 10.36
N ALA A 184 9.09 -3.02 10.55
CA ALA A 184 9.47 -3.62 11.83
C ALA A 184 9.75 -2.58 12.94
N GLU A 185 10.09 -1.35 12.56
CA GLU A 185 10.33 -0.24 13.49
C GLU A 185 9.04 0.40 14.01
N ASP A 186 7.89 0.18 13.35
CA ASP A 186 6.60 0.75 13.72
C ASP A 186 5.74 -0.28 14.48
N GLU A 187 5.44 0.02 15.75
CA GLU A 187 4.65 -0.85 16.62
C GLU A 187 3.27 -1.23 16.04
N ASN A 188 2.65 -0.36 15.24
CA ASN A 188 1.34 -0.60 14.65
C ASN A 188 1.41 -1.42 13.36
N LEU A 189 2.58 -1.45 12.70
CA LEU A 189 2.76 -2.04 11.37
C LEU A 189 3.76 -3.19 11.33
N LYS A 190 4.44 -3.49 12.45
CA LYS A 190 5.49 -4.52 12.52
C LYS A 190 5.04 -5.91 12.07
N SER A 191 3.77 -6.23 12.22
CA SER A 191 3.18 -7.49 11.76
C SER A 191 2.80 -7.49 10.29
N SER A 192 2.76 -6.33 9.66
CA SER A 192 2.41 -6.15 8.25
C SER A 192 3.60 -6.35 7.28
N GLN A 193 4.67 -6.99 7.73
CA GLN A 193 5.82 -7.33 6.90
C GLN A 193 5.44 -8.33 5.81
N ILE A 194 5.96 -8.12 4.61
CA ILE A 194 5.73 -9.00 3.46
C ILE A 194 6.56 -10.27 3.64
N LYS A 195 5.88 -11.41 3.77
CA LYS A 195 6.53 -12.72 3.92
C LYS A 195 6.81 -13.38 2.57
N ARG A 196 5.89 -13.23 1.61
CA ARG A 196 6.01 -13.82 0.28
C ARG A 196 5.61 -12.82 -0.80
N PHE A 197 6.27 -12.91 -1.95
CA PHE A 197 5.94 -12.08 -3.10
C PHE A 197 6.14 -12.86 -4.40
N LEU A 198 5.56 -12.35 -5.49
CA LEU A 198 5.86 -12.77 -6.85
C LEU A 198 5.94 -11.55 -7.76
N ILE A 199 6.65 -11.70 -8.86
CA ILE A 199 6.72 -10.70 -9.93
C ILE A 199 5.74 -11.12 -11.01
N LEU A 200 4.77 -10.25 -11.32
CA LEU A 200 3.80 -10.52 -12.37
C LEU A 200 4.48 -10.60 -13.73
N HIS A 201 4.04 -11.50 -14.58
CA HIS A 201 4.58 -11.77 -15.93
C HIS A 201 4.26 -10.65 -16.94
N LYS A 202 3.38 -9.73 -16.60
CA LYS A 202 3.02 -8.54 -17.38
C LYS A 202 2.78 -7.35 -16.45
N GLU A 203 2.86 -6.15 -17.01
CA GLU A 203 2.40 -4.95 -16.28
C GLU A 203 0.88 -4.96 -16.13
N LEU A 204 0.40 -4.36 -15.03
CA LEU A 204 -1.03 -4.07 -14.86
C LEU A 204 -1.44 -2.97 -15.84
N ASP A 205 -2.57 -3.17 -16.49
CA ASP A 205 -3.04 -2.29 -17.56
C ASP A 205 -4.45 -1.75 -17.30
N ALA A 206 -4.67 -0.50 -17.78
CA ALA A 206 -5.96 0.16 -17.70
C ALA A 206 -6.96 -0.38 -18.74
N ASP A 207 -6.50 -0.80 -19.91
CA ASP A 207 -7.35 -1.36 -20.96
C ASP A 207 -7.85 -2.76 -20.57
N ASP A 208 -7.07 -3.50 -19.81
CA ASP A 208 -7.47 -4.76 -19.17
C ASP A 208 -8.40 -4.53 -17.96
N GLY A 209 -8.65 -3.30 -17.58
CA GLY A 209 -9.48 -2.94 -16.44
C GLY A 209 -8.81 -3.13 -15.08
N GLU A 210 -7.53 -3.45 -15.01
CA GLU A 210 -6.74 -3.69 -13.79
C GLU A 210 -6.39 -2.38 -13.07
N LEU A 211 -6.24 -1.32 -13.86
CA LEU A 211 -6.03 0.03 -13.36
C LEU A 211 -7.20 0.94 -13.75
N THR A 212 -7.41 2.00 -12.99
CA THR A 212 -8.26 3.12 -13.40
C THR A 212 -7.52 3.99 -14.42
N ARG A 213 -8.26 4.92 -15.07
CA ARG A 213 -7.65 5.94 -15.96
C ARG A 213 -6.62 6.82 -15.23
N THR A 214 -6.73 6.95 -13.91
CA THR A 214 -5.77 7.67 -13.07
C THR A 214 -4.69 6.76 -12.49
N ARG A 215 -4.53 5.53 -13.05
CA ARG A 215 -3.54 4.51 -12.68
C ARG A 215 -3.66 4.01 -11.23
N LYS A 216 -4.85 4.00 -10.65
CA LYS A 216 -5.09 3.35 -9.35
C LYS A 216 -5.47 1.89 -9.58
N VAL A 217 -4.90 0.98 -8.80
CA VAL A 217 -5.20 -0.46 -8.83
C VAL A 217 -6.67 -0.72 -8.50
N ARG A 218 -7.32 -1.56 -9.29
CA ARG A 218 -8.68 -2.02 -9.04
C ARG A 218 -8.63 -3.38 -8.35
N ARG A 219 -8.49 -3.36 -7.01
CA ARG A 219 -8.27 -4.57 -6.19
C ARG A 219 -9.26 -5.69 -6.46
N ASN A 220 -10.55 -5.39 -6.60
CA ASN A 220 -11.57 -6.39 -6.88
C ASN A 220 -11.28 -7.13 -8.19
N VAL A 221 -10.86 -6.41 -9.24
CA VAL A 221 -10.51 -6.99 -10.54
C VAL A 221 -9.26 -7.87 -10.41
N ILE A 222 -8.25 -7.39 -9.66
CA ILE A 222 -7.03 -8.16 -9.39
C ILE A 222 -7.37 -9.44 -8.62
N THR A 223 -8.17 -9.35 -7.57
CA THR A 223 -8.55 -10.52 -6.76
C THR A 223 -9.33 -11.54 -7.57
N GLU A 224 -10.25 -11.10 -8.44
CA GLU A 224 -11.01 -11.98 -9.31
C GLU A 224 -10.14 -12.66 -10.37
N ARG A 225 -9.30 -11.87 -11.06
CA ARG A 225 -8.49 -12.35 -12.20
C ARG A 225 -7.32 -13.23 -11.78
N TYR A 226 -6.68 -12.90 -10.67
CA TYR A 226 -5.43 -13.54 -10.20
C TYR A 226 -5.64 -14.39 -8.95
N GLY A 227 -6.87 -14.88 -8.71
CA GLY A 227 -7.22 -15.67 -7.52
C GLY A 227 -6.31 -16.88 -7.30
N ASP A 228 -5.91 -17.57 -8.37
CA ASP A 228 -5.02 -18.74 -8.29
C ASP A 228 -3.61 -18.34 -7.83
N LEU A 229 -3.07 -17.21 -8.32
CA LEU A 229 -1.79 -16.67 -7.88
C LEU A 229 -1.84 -16.21 -6.42
N ILE A 230 -2.94 -15.57 -6.02
CA ILE A 230 -3.14 -15.18 -4.61
C ILE A 230 -3.17 -16.41 -3.72
N ASN A 231 -3.90 -17.46 -4.10
CA ASN A 231 -3.94 -18.71 -3.33
C ASN A 231 -2.58 -19.41 -3.28
N ALA A 232 -1.82 -19.37 -4.37
CA ALA A 232 -0.47 -19.92 -4.41
C ALA A 232 0.50 -19.19 -3.45
N LEU A 233 0.37 -17.86 -3.30
CA LEU A 233 1.15 -17.09 -2.31
C LEU A 233 0.93 -17.55 -0.87
N TYR A 234 -0.26 -18.09 -0.54
CA TYR A 234 -0.61 -18.58 0.79
C TYR A 234 -0.54 -20.11 0.93
N SER A 235 0.05 -20.78 -0.05
CA SER A 235 0.31 -22.23 -0.02
C SER A 235 1.82 -22.49 0.11
N ASP A 236 2.21 -23.78 0.14
CA ASP A 236 3.62 -24.17 0.12
C ASP A 236 4.22 -24.20 -1.31
N ALA A 237 3.48 -23.72 -2.32
CA ALA A 237 3.95 -23.68 -3.70
C ALA A 237 5.12 -22.71 -3.86
N SER A 238 6.13 -23.13 -4.65
CA SER A 238 7.27 -22.29 -5.05
C SER A 238 7.05 -21.64 -6.42
N HIS A 239 6.03 -22.05 -7.16
CA HIS A 239 5.65 -21.51 -8.47
C HIS A 239 4.16 -21.76 -8.75
N CYS A 240 3.62 -21.03 -9.71
CA CYS A 240 2.24 -21.19 -10.17
C CYS A 240 2.17 -20.96 -11.69
N GLU A 241 1.61 -21.92 -12.42
CA GLU A 241 1.32 -21.74 -13.84
C GLU A 241 0.07 -20.89 -14.01
N VAL A 242 0.15 -19.87 -14.88
CA VAL A 242 -0.99 -19.04 -15.24
C VAL A 242 -1.20 -19.03 -16.75
N GLU A 243 -2.44 -19.08 -17.16
CA GLU A 243 -2.85 -18.82 -18.52
C GLU A 243 -3.45 -17.41 -18.58
N ALA A 244 -2.77 -16.47 -19.22
CA ALA A 244 -3.27 -15.13 -19.46
C ALA A 244 -3.68 -14.94 -20.91
N GLN A 245 -4.88 -14.45 -21.12
CA GLN A 245 -5.26 -13.96 -22.44
C GLN A 245 -4.64 -12.57 -22.66
N MET A 246 -3.90 -12.42 -23.75
CA MET A 246 -3.36 -11.13 -24.18
C MET A 246 -4.02 -10.72 -25.48
N THR A 247 -4.36 -9.45 -25.57
CA THR A 247 -4.73 -8.82 -26.85
C THR A 247 -3.50 -8.12 -27.39
N PHE A 248 -3.00 -8.55 -28.56
CA PHE A 248 -1.87 -7.91 -29.22
C PHE A 248 -2.29 -6.57 -29.83
N GLU A 249 -1.31 -5.68 -30.10
CA GLU A 249 -1.55 -4.37 -30.72
C GLU A 249 -2.30 -4.45 -32.07
N ASP A 250 -2.21 -5.60 -32.76
CA ASP A 250 -2.94 -5.86 -34.00
C ASP A 250 -4.37 -6.39 -33.78
N GLY A 251 -4.85 -6.42 -32.55
CA GLY A 251 -6.20 -6.87 -32.17
C GLY A 251 -6.40 -8.38 -32.11
N ARG A 252 -5.35 -9.20 -32.34
CA ARG A 252 -5.44 -10.64 -32.13
C ARG A 252 -5.36 -10.98 -30.66
N SER A 253 -6.14 -11.96 -30.22
CA SER A 253 -6.06 -12.51 -28.87
C SER A 253 -5.21 -13.80 -28.90
N GLY A 254 -4.34 -13.96 -27.93
CA GLY A 254 -3.55 -15.17 -27.71
C GLY A 254 -3.50 -15.52 -26.22
N THR A 255 -3.30 -16.80 -25.94
CA THR A 255 -3.08 -17.27 -24.55
C THR A 255 -1.58 -17.43 -24.34
N ILE A 256 -1.05 -16.75 -23.34
CA ILE A 256 0.32 -16.94 -22.87
C ILE A 256 0.26 -17.79 -21.61
N ARG A 257 1.07 -18.85 -21.57
CA ARG A 257 1.34 -19.59 -20.35
C ARG A 257 2.62 -19.05 -19.74
N ALA A 258 2.56 -18.65 -18.49
CA ALA A 258 3.70 -18.23 -17.71
C ALA A 258 3.78 -19.08 -16.44
N ASP A 259 4.97 -19.56 -16.14
CA ASP A 259 5.30 -20.17 -14.85
C ASP A 259 5.88 -19.08 -13.97
N ILE A 260 5.12 -18.66 -12.96
CA ILE A 260 5.47 -17.55 -12.08
C ILE A 260 6.07 -18.13 -10.80
N GLN A 261 7.30 -17.73 -10.51
CA GLN A 261 7.98 -18.11 -9.28
C GLN A 261 7.46 -17.29 -8.09
N ILE A 262 7.38 -17.95 -6.94
CA ILE A 262 6.99 -17.37 -5.67
C ILE A 262 8.22 -17.33 -4.78
N HIS A 263 8.50 -16.16 -4.24
CA HIS A 263 9.70 -15.88 -3.47
C HIS A 263 9.36 -15.58 -2.00
N ASP A 264 10.16 -16.12 -1.10
CA ASP A 264 10.11 -15.73 0.31
C ASP A 264 10.98 -14.50 0.55
N ALA A 265 10.51 -13.60 1.41
CA ALA A 265 11.26 -12.46 1.90
C ALA A 265 11.53 -12.61 3.41
N LYS A 266 12.66 -12.06 3.85
CA LYS A 266 13.03 -12.07 5.27
C LYS A 266 12.08 -11.15 6.06
N VAL A 267 11.50 -11.72 7.10
CA VAL A 267 10.71 -11.01 8.12
C VAL A 267 11.59 -10.82 9.36
N ILE A 268 11.55 -9.63 9.93
CA ILE A 268 12.29 -9.28 11.14
C ILE A 268 11.42 -9.64 12.35
N ASP A 269 11.93 -10.51 13.21
CA ASP A 269 11.27 -10.88 14.46
C ASP A 269 11.50 -9.77 15.50
N THR A 270 10.45 -9.00 15.76
CA THR A 270 10.48 -7.91 16.75
C THR A 270 10.21 -8.38 18.18
N SER A 271 9.88 -9.66 18.39
CA SER A 271 9.57 -10.20 19.71
C SER A 271 10.81 -10.28 20.64
N GLN A 272 12.02 -10.24 20.08
CA GLN A 272 13.27 -10.32 20.83
C GLN A 272 13.84 -8.96 21.27
N ALA A 273 13.34 -7.84 20.75
CA ALA A 273 13.85 -6.51 21.07
C ALA A 273 13.43 -6.01 22.47
N VAL A 274 12.33 -6.52 23.01
CA VAL A 274 11.77 -6.09 24.32
C VAL A 274 12.45 -6.78 25.52
N ALA A 275 13.33 -7.75 25.31
CA ALA A 275 13.99 -8.50 26.40
C ALA A 275 15.40 -7.97 26.74
N ALA A 276 15.85 -6.85 26.18
CA ALA A 276 17.20 -6.31 26.35
C ALA A 276 17.26 -4.89 26.95
N GLU A 277 16.19 -4.41 27.60
CA GLU A 277 16.20 -3.21 28.46
C GLU A 277 16.00 -3.55 29.94
#